data_7c59bd415a5102114c54bf5a42340723
#
_entry.id   7c59bd415a5102114c54bf5a42340723
#
_cell.length_a   1.000
_cell.length_b   1.000
_cell.length_c   1.000
_cell.angle_alpha   90.00
_cell.angle_beta   90.00
_cell.angle_gamma   90.00
#
_symmetry.space_group_name_H-M   'P 1'
#
loop_
_entity.id
_entity.type
_entity.pdbx_description
1 polymer ?
#
loop_
_entity_poly.entity_id
_entity_poly.type
_entity_poly.pdbx_seq_one_letter_code
_entity_poly.pdbx_strand_id
1 'polypeptide(L)'
;MIVTPFARRVKRLRTEQGLTIRDLAAALSKSVAYLAKIEVQGEIPTPELTCEIARVLGTDAIELLELAKEARLMSATRDIEREYARVIADRASAETSDLGTEQDTKGADEMTKVLSLINMKGGVGKTTLAMQLAHSAASKRLRTLAVDLDPQSNLSQALMGPRDYVKHLAGKKPTVVQIFDEYVPTDSRSGSPRLLDITEVVVKGAGHGANGMLDLIPSRLELSRTLKNPTGKERRLAKALAQVRGKYDLIIVDCAPTESVLTDAAYFASRYVIVPIKPEFMATIGLPLLARSLHEFRLENEDHEIEIAGLAFNHSSSYSAGPEGQQSIEDVTTEAKKHDWHIFENQIRYSASYAKSAREGTPLSWTSYARSDVIQGFRRFADEVFDQIGLAKVPA
;
A
#
# COMPACT_ATOMS: atom_id res chain seq x y z
N MET A 1 31.21 12.28 -7.41
CA MET A 1 30.30 12.01 -8.58
C MET A 1 31.15 11.32 -9.64
N ILE A 2 30.76 10.12 -10.08
CA ILE A 2 31.53 9.37 -11.08
C ILE A 2 30.87 9.65 -12.43
N VAL A 3 31.62 10.31 -13.32
CA VAL A 3 31.18 10.58 -14.68
C VAL A 3 31.09 9.23 -15.43
N THR A 4 29.93 8.86 -15.93
CA THR A 4 29.70 7.58 -16.63
C THR A 4 30.50 7.50 -17.95
N PRO A 5 30.83 6.30 -18.47
CA PRO A 5 31.45 6.15 -19.78
C PRO A 5 30.64 6.84 -20.88
N PHE A 6 29.31 6.74 -20.83
CA PHE A 6 28.38 7.44 -21.72
C PHE A 6 28.60 8.96 -21.68
N ALA A 7 28.58 9.57 -20.51
CA ALA A 7 28.75 11.01 -20.34
C ALA A 7 30.10 11.50 -20.88
N ARG A 8 31.15 10.74 -20.60
CA ARG A 8 32.51 11.03 -21.14
C ARG A 8 32.56 10.96 -22.66
N ARG A 9 31.89 9.97 -23.25
CA ARG A 9 31.86 9.79 -24.70
C ARG A 9 31.09 10.93 -25.39
N VAL A 10 29.91 11.31 -24.86
CA VAL A 10 29.14 12.44 -25.38
C VAL A 10 29.94 13.74 -25.31
N LYS A 11 30.53 14.03 -24.16
CA LYS A 11 31.38 15.23 -23.98
C LYS A 11 32.56 15.26 -24.93
N ARG A 12 33.22 14.12 -25.13
CA ARG A 12 34.37 14.00 -26.04
C ARG A 12 33.97 14.27 -27.47
N LEU A 13 32.92 13.61 -27.97
CA LEU A 13 32.41 13.79 -29.33
C LEU A 13 32.02 15.26 -29.60
N ARG A 14 31.31 15.87 -28.63
CA ARG A 14 30.94 17.29 -28.73
C ARG A 14 32.16 18.20 -28.85
N THR A 15 33.19 17.98 -28.04
CA THR A 15 34.41 18.82 -28.05
C THR A 15 35.25 18.58 -29.29
N GLU A 16 35.34 17.35 -29.80
CA GLU A 16 36.01 17.03 -31.05
C GLU A 16 35.39 17.76 -32.26
N GLN A 17 34.11 18.05 -32.19
CA GLN A 17 33.39 18.83 -33.23
C GLN A 17 33.40 20.35 -32.97
N GLY A 18 34.08 20.81 -31.92
CA GLY A 18 34.14 22.24 -31.56
C GLY A 18 32.80 22.82 -31.06
N LEU A 19 31.81 21.98 -30.74
CA LEU A 19 30.50 22.43 -30.29
C LEU A 19 30.54 22.80 -28.81
N THR A 20 29.91 23.94 -28.45
CA THR A 20 29.63 24.25 -27.03
C THR A 20 28.45 23.43 -26.52
N ILE A 21 28.29 23.33 -25.22
CA ILE A 21 27.13 22.67 -24.61
C ILE A 21 25.82 23.39 -25.00
N ARG A 22 25.89 24.70 -25.28
CA ARG A 22 24.75 25.51 -25.75
C ARG A 22 24.36 25.13 -27.18
N ASP A 23 25.35 24.91 -28.04
CA ASP A 23 25.10 24.51 -29.45
C ASP A 23 24.45 23.13 -29.51
N LEU A 24 24.92 22.17 -28.72
CA LEU A 24 24.32 20.84 -28.62
C LEU A 24 22.91 20.91 -28.04
N ALA A 25 22.67 21.73 -27.01
CA ALA A 25 21.38 21.93 -26.42
C ALA A 25 20.38 22.53 -27.43
N ALA A 26 20.80 23.53 -28.20
CA ALA A 26 20.00 24.13 -29.26
C ALA A 26 19.66 23.13 -30.35
N ALA A 27 20.64 22.35 -30.84
CA ALA A 27 20.45 21.33 -31.87
C ALA A 27 19.46 20.22 -31.44
N LEU A 28 19.40 19.91 -30.13
CA LEU A 28 18.50 18.90 -29.58
C LEU A 28 17.18 19.50 -29.03
N SER A 29 16.97 20.80 -29.16
CA SER A 29 15.79 21.50 -28.56
C SER A 29 15.62 21.22 -27.06
N LYS A 30 16.76 21.15 -26.32
CA LYS A 30 16.79 20.90 -24.87
C LYS A 30 17.42 22.07 -24.13
N SER A 31 17.21 22.13 -22.82
CA SER A 31 17.86 23.15 -21.99
C SER A 31 19.35 22.85 -21.79
N VAL A 32 20.16 23.89 -21.70
CA VAL A 32 21.60 23.77 -21.37
C VAL A 32 21.81 23.07 -20.03
N ALA A 33 20.94 23.34 -19.05
CA ALA A 33 20.99 22.71 -17.73
C ALA A 33 20.78 21.19 -17.82
N TYR A 34 19.91 20.72 -18.72
CA TYR A 34 19.68 19.29 -18.92
C TYR A 34 20.89 18.59 -19.55
N LEU A 35 21.50 19.20 -20.57
CA LEU A 35 22.71 18.66 -21.19
C LEU A 35 23.90 18.67 -20.22
N ALA A 36 23.99 19.68 -19.33
CA ALA A 36 24.99 19.71 -18.28
C ALA A 36 24.81 18.56 -17.27
N LYS A 37 23.58 18.20 -16.95
CA LYS A 37 23.32 17.02 -16.10
C LYS A 37 23.80 15.73 -16.76
N ILE A 38 23.59 15.56 -18.05
CA ILE A 38 24.10 14.39 -18.80
C ILE A 38 25.62 14.33 -18.73
N GLU A 39 26.34 15.43 -19.10
CA GLU A 39 27.80 15.43 -19.22
C GLU A 39 28.54 15.48 -17.88
N VAL A 40 27.99 16.15 -16.86
CA VAL A 40 28.67 16.43 -15.58
C VAL A 40 28.13 15.56 -14.44
N GLN A 41 26.83 15.35 -14.40
CA GLN A 41 26.19 14.58 -13.31
C GLN A 41 25.99 13.11 -13.69
N GLY A 42 26.18 12.75 -14.98
CA GLY A 42 26.03 11.38 -15.46
C GLY A 42 24.58 10.94 -15.59
N GLU A 43 23.63 11.88 -15.70
CA GLU A 43 22.23 11.57 -16.00
C GLU A 43 22.14 10.87 -17.37
N ILE A 44 21.36 9.79 -17.45
CA ILE A 44 21.29 8.96 -18.65
C ILE A 44 19.97 9.27 -19.37
N PRO A 45 20.05 9.82 -20.60
CA PRO A 45 18.85 10.18 -21.37
C PRO A 45 18.03 8.96 -21.78
N THR A 46 16.81 9.22 -22.29
CA THR A 46 16.00 8.16 -22.90
C THR A 46 16.66 7.60 -24.15
N PRO A 47 16.31 6.36 -24.58
CA PRO A 47 16.84 5.78 -25.81
C PRO A 47 16.66 6.68 -27.06
N GLU A 48 15.47 7.31 -27.16
CA GLU A 48 15.13 8.21 -28.27
C GLU A 48 16.07 9.42 -28.31
N LEU A 49 16.29 10.06 -27.15
CA LEU A 49 17.19 11.19 -27.06
C LEU A 49 18.65 10.77 -27.25
N THR A 50 19.01 9.56 -26.87
CA THR A 50 20.35 9.00 -27.14
C THR A 50 20.59 8.88 -28.64
N CYS A 51 19.58 8.42 -29.42
CA CYS A 51 19.66 8.39 -30.88
C CYS A 51 19.75 9.79 -31.50
N GLU A 52 19.03 10.78 -30.95
CA GLU A 52 19.13 12.18 -31.42
C GLU A 52 20.51 12.77 -31.14
N ILE A 53 21.08 12.49 -29.97
CA ILE A 53 22.45 12.90 -29.62
C ILE A 53 23.46 12.28 -30.59
N ALA A 54 23.33 10.98 -30.87
CA ALA A 54 24.19 10.29 -31.84
C ALA A 54 24.13 10.92 -33.22
N ARG A 55 22.92 11.24 -33.69
CA ARG A 55 22.70 11.89 -34.99
C ARG A 55 23.35 13.28 -35.05
N VAL A 56 23.18 14.10 -34.03
CA VAL A 56 23.75 15.45 -33.98
C VAL A 56 25.27 15.41 -33.85
N LEU A 57 25.82 14.42 -33.14
CA LEU A 57 27.25 14.24 -32.94
C LEU A 57 27.89 13.34 -34.04
N GLY A 58 27.15 12.96 -35.11
CA GLY A 58 27.68 12.20 -36.23
C GLY A 58 28.34 10.87 -35.85
N THR A 59 27.85 10.20 -34.82
CA THR A 59 28.37 8.91 -34.33
C THR A 59 27.35 7.80 -34.48
N ASP A 60 27.81 6.54 -34.34
CA ASP A 60 26.92 5.38 -34.35
C ASP A 60 25.95 5.42 -33.17
N ALA A 61 24.65 5.36 -33.48
CA ALA A 61 23.60 5.32 -32.45
C ALA A 61 23.65 4.07 -31.59
N ILE A 62 24.07 2.92 -32.16
CA ILE A 62 24.18 1.64 -31.44
C ILE A 62 25.27 1.76 -30.36
N GLU A 63 26.44 2.33 -30.70
CA GLU A 63 27.52 2.56 -29.74
C GLU A 63 27.05 3.36 -28.53
N LEU A 64 26.34 4.47 -28.76
CA LEU A 64 25.86 5.32 -27.67
C LEU A 64 24.73 4.67 -26.88
N LEU A 65 23.85 3.90 -27.53
CA LEU A 65 22.78 3.15 -26.83
C LEU A 65 23.34 2.06 -25.91
N GLU A 66 24.36 1.32 -26.36
CA GLU A 66 25.01 0.32 -25.50
C GLU A 66 25.68 0.95 -24.29
N LEU A 67 26.42 2.06 -24.47
CA LEU A 67 27.01 2.82 -23.35
C LEU A 67 25.95 3.37 -22.38
N ALA A 68 24.82 3.82 -22.88
CA ALA A 68 23.70 4.29 -22.05
C ALA A 68 23.06 3.14 -21.28
N LYS A 69 22.87 1.97 -21.92
CA LYS A 69 22.36 0.74 -21.29
C LYS A 69 23.29 0.26 -20.18
N GLU A 70 24.60 0.15 -20.46
CA GLU A 70 25.57 -0.25 -19.43
C GLU A 70 25.60 0.71 -18.24
N ALA A 71 25.55 2.01 -18.50
CA ALA A 71 25.53 3.01 -17.46
C ALA A 71 24.26 2.92 -16.60
N ARG A 72 23.09 2.60 -17.17
CA ARG A 72 21.84 2.33 -16.43
C ARG A 72 21.96 1.08 -15.57
N LEU A 73 22.47 -0.01 -16.13
CA LEU A 73 22.70 -1.26 -15.39
C LEU A 73 23.64 -1.05 -14.21
N MET A 74 24.78 -0.34 -14.42
CA MET A 74 25.72 -0.01 -13.35
C MET A 74 25.11 0.88 -12.27
N SER A 75 24.22 1.81 -12.63
CA SER A 75 23.53 2.66 -11.67
C SER A 75 22.57 1.82 -10.82
N ALA A 76 21.75 0.97 -11.45
CA ALA A 76 20.81 0.07 -10.77
C ALA A 76 21.56 -0.91 -9.84
N THR A 77 22.64 -1.52 -10.31
CA THR A 77 23.46 -2.44 -9.50
C THR A 77 24.05 -1.72 -8.29
N ARG A 78 24.55 -0.49 -8.42
CA ARG A 78 25.08 0.28 -7.29
C ARG A 78 24.00 0.68 -6.28
N ASP A 79 22.82 0.99 -6.74
CA ASP A 79 21.71 1.33 -5.85
C ASP A 79 21.28 0.09 -5.07
N ILE A 80 21.24 -1.06 -5.73
CA ILE A 80 21.02 -2.37 -5.11
C ILE A 80 22.17 -2.69 -4.11
N GLU A 81 23.43 -2.58 -4.51
CA GLU A 81 24.58 -2.82 -3.64
C GLU A 81 24.60 -1.90 -2.40
N ARG A 82 24.23 -0.62 -2.56
CA ARG A 82 24.12 0.31 -1.43
C ARG A 82 22.97 -0.07 -0.50
N GLU A 83 21.86 -0.49 -1.05
CA GLU A 83 20.72 -0.95 -0.27
C GLU A 83 21.07 -2.21 0.54
N TYR A 84 21.71 -3.18 -0.10
CA TYR A 84 22.19 -4.39 0.58
C TYR A 84 23.29 -4.11 1.59
N ALA A 85 24.28 -3.27 1.27
CA ALA A 85 25.32 -2.87 2.20
C ALA A 85 24.76 -2.15 3.43
N ARG A 86 23.71 -1.35 3.25
CA ARG A 86 23.02 -0.68 4.35
C ARG A 86 22.29 -1.68 5.24
N VAL A 87 21.55 -2.63 4.66
CA VAL A 87 20.86 -3.70 5.40
C VAL A 87 21.85 -4.59 6.14
N ILE A 88 23.00 -4.93 5.51
CA ILE A 88 24.07 -5.72 6.15
C ILE A 88 24.71 -4.93 7.30
N ALA A 89 24.96 -3.63 7.13
CA ALA A 89 25.53 -2.78 8.18
C ALA A 89 24.54 -2.58 9.34
N ASP A 90 23.24 -2.40 9.05
CA ASP A 90 22.18 -2.29 10.04
C ASP A 90 22.01 -3.62 10.82
N ARG A 91 22.16 -4.78 10.17
CA ARG A 91 22.18 -6.08 10.84
C ARG A 91 23.44 -6.30 11.68
N ALA A 92 24.61 -5.95 11.16
CA ALA A 92 25.86 -6.09 11.91
C ALA A 92 25.91 -5.17 13.15
N SER A 93 25.29 -3.98 13.08
CA SER A 93 25.13 -3.10 14.24
C SER A 93 24.04 -3.58 15.21
N ALA A 94 23.03 -4.29 14.75
CA ALA A 94 22.02 -4.94 15.58
C ALA A 94 22.61 -6.15 16.33
N GLU A 95 23.44 -6.96 15.67
CA GLU A 95 24.09 -8.15 16.27
C GLU A 95 25.10 -7.77 17.35
N THR A 96 25.67 -6.56 17.33
CA THR A 96 26.58 -6.08 18.40
C THR A 96 25.87 -5.43 19.58
N SER A 97 24.59 -5.07 19.47
CA SER A 97 23.79 -4.52 20.57
C SER A 97 22.91 -5.58 21.26
N ASP A 98 22.84 -6.82 20.77
CA ASP A 98 21.81 -7.79 21.16
C ASP A 98 22.34 -9.04 21.88
N LEU A 99 23.25 -8.85 22.84
CA LEU A 99 23.54 -9.88 23.82
C LEU A 99 22.60 -9.83 25.03
N GLY A 100 21.41 -9.24 24.89
CA GLY A 100 20.51 -9.05 26.03
C GLY A 100 19.01 -9.22 25.84
N THR A 101 18.45 -9.31 24.61
CA THR A 101 16.98 -9.24 24.44
C THR A 101 16.38 -10.01 23.25
N GLU A 102 17.04 -11.05 22.72
CA GLU A 102 16.52 -11.78 21.53
C GLU A 102 15.31 -12.72 21.80
N GLN A 103 14.89 -12.93 23.04
CA GLN A 103 13.79 -13.86 23.31
C GLN A 103 12.38 -13.26 23.26
N ASP A 104 12.21 -11.94 23.36
CA ASP A 104 10.86 -11.35 23.43
C ASP A 104 10.33 -10.78 22.09
N THR A 105 11.19 -10.50 21.10
CA THR A 105 10.75 -9.88 19.84
C THR A 105 10.26 -10.88 18.80
N LYS A 106 10.80 -12.11 18.74
CA LYS A 106 10.30 -13.14 17.83
C LYS A 106 8.89 -13.60 18.16
N GLY A 107 8.57 -13.74 19.45
CA GLY A 107 7.21 -14.11 19.89
C GLY A 107 6.17 -13.01 19.65
N ALA A 108 6.55 -11.74 19.66
CA ALA A 108 5.64 -10.62 19.43
C ALA A 108 5.33 -10.40 17.94
N ASP A 109 6.25 -10.74 17.04
CA ASP A 109 6.06 -10.60 15.59
C ASP A 109 5.13 -11.69 15.04
N GLU A 110 5.14 -12.89 15.62
CA GLU A 110 4.20 -13.98 15.29
C GLU A 110 2.76 -13.71 15.76
N MET A 111 2.53 -12.81 16.70
CA MET A 111 1.20 -12.55 17.28
C MET A 111 0.38 -11.53 16.51
N THR A 112 0.97 -10.54 15.85
CA THR A 112 0.24 -9.49 15.11
C THR A 112 -0.24 -9.98 13.74
N LYS A 113 -1.54 -10.06 13.53
CA LYS A 113 -2.12 -10.39 12.22
C LYS A 113 -2.34 -9.12 11.40
N VAL A 114 -1.88 -9.12 10.14
CA VAL A 114 -2.12 -8.00 9.21
C VAL A 114 -3.01 -8.48 8.07
N LEU A 115 -4.15 -7.82 7.93
CA LEU A 115 -5.23 -8.16 7.01
C LEU A 115 -5.54 -6.97 6.10
N SER A 116 -5.45 -7.14 4.78
CA SER A 116 -5.88 -6.14 3.80
C SER A 116 -7.22 -6.50 3.15
N LEU A 117 -8.04 -5.49 2.92
CA LEU A 117 -9.25 -5.63 2.11
C LEU A 117 -8.95 -5.11 0.70
N ILE A 118 -8.88 -6.02 -0.27
CA ILE A 118 -8.43 -5.70 -1.63
C ILE A 118 -9.48 -6.15 -2.64
N ASN A 119 -9.85 -5.25 -3.52
CA ASN A 119 -10.56 -5.51 -4.77
C ASN A 119 -10.42 -4.28 -5.66
N MET A 120 -10.09 -4.48 -6.93
CA MET A 120 -9.90 -3.42 -7.93
C MET A 120 -11.22 -2.73 -8.30
N LYS A 121 -12.36 -3.35 -7.99
CA LYS A 121 -13.68 -2.75 -8.21
C LYS A 121 -14.07 -1.80 -7.07
N GLY A 122 -14.54 -0.59 -7.43
CA GLY A 122 -15.14 0.34 -6.50
C GLY A 122 -16.54 -0.12 -6.05
N GLY A 123 -16.96 0.29 -4.83
CA GLY A 123 -18.32 0.04 -4.34
C GLY A 123 -18.62 -1.39 -3.87
N VAL A 124 -17.62 -2.27 -3.78
CA VAL A 124 -17.80 -3.65 -3.26
C VAL A 124 -17.85 -3.71 -1.72
N GLY A 125 -17.58 -2.59 -1.03
CA GLY A 125 -17.70 -2.48 0.42
C GLY A 125 -16.40 -2.69 1.21
N LYS A 126 -15.22 -2.53 0.61
CA LYS A 126 -13.92 -2.62 1.30
C LYS A 126 -13.90 -1.82 2.59
N THR A 127 -14.11 -0.52 2.50
CA THR A 127 -14.11 0.41 3.64
C THR A 127 -15.16 0.05 4.69
N THR A 128 -16.36 -0.33 4.26
CA THR A 128 -17.42 -0.76 5.19
C THR A 128 -17.00 -1.99 5.99
N LEU A 129 -16.43 -2.99 5.31
CA LEU A 129 -15.95 -4.21 5.97
C LEU A 129 -14.75 -3.93 6.86
N ALA A 130 -13.78 -3.10 6.41
CA ALA A 130 -12.63 -2.68 7.22
C ALA A 130 -13.09 -2.04 8.53
N MET A 131 -14.00 -1.06 8.45
CA MET A 131 -14.56 -0.40 9.62
C MET A 131 -15.25 -1.37 10.57
N GLN A 132 -16.15 -2.22 10.07
CA GLN A 132 -16.93 -3.12 10.91
C GLN A 132 -16.10 -4.27 11.49
N LEU A 133 -15.10 -4.78 10.75
CA LEU A 133 -14.14 -5.76 11.28
C LEU A 133 -13.27 -5.13 12.39
N ALA A 134 -12.80 -3.88 12.20
CA ALA A 134 -12.05 -3.16 13.21
C ALA A 134 -12.86 -2.97 14.50
N HIS A 135 -14.11 -2.54 14.39
CA HIS A 135 -15.02 -2.44 15.53
C HIS A 135 -15.31 -3.81 16.19
N SER A 136 -15.49 -4.86 15.37
CA SER A 136 -15.74 -6.21 15.89
C SER A 136 -14.54 -6.75 16.67
N ALA A 137 -13.32 -6.53 16.16
CA ALA A 137 -12.08 -6.90 16.85
C ALA A 137 -11.93 -6.11 18.19
N ALA A 138 -12.12 -4.80 18.14
CA ALA A 138 -12.07 -3.95 19.34
C ALA A 138 -13.12 -4.35 20.40
N SER A 139 -14.33 -4.75 19.98
CA SER A 139 -15.37 -5.24 20.88
C SER A 139 -14.99 -6.55 21.59
N LYS A 140 -14.11 -7.34 20.98
CA LYS A 140 -13.50 -8.55 21.55
C LYS A 140 -12.24 -8.26 22.36
N ARG A 141 -11.96 -6.98 22.65
CA ARG A 141 -10.77 -6.49 23.39
C ARG A 141 -9.45 -6.75 22.66
N LEU A 142 -9.47 -7.00 21.34
CA LEU A 142 -8.26 -7.06 20.53
C LEU A 142 -7.74 -5.64 20.26
N ARG A 143 -6.46 -5.40 20.56
CA ARG A 143 -5.79 -4.15 20.21
C ARG A 143 -5.71 -4.04 18.70
N THR A 144 -6.46 -3.13 18.11
CA THR A 144 -6.68 -3.07 16.67
C THR A 144 -6.14 -1.76 16.10
N LEU A 145 -5.43 -1.84 14.97
CA LEU A 145 -5.02 -0.69 14.19
C LEU A 145 -5.72 -0.74 12.83
N ALA A 146 -6.48 0.27 12.50
CA ALA A 146 -7.00 0.49 11.16
C ALA A 146 -6.04 1.38 10.37
N VAL A 147 -5.77 1.05 9.10
CA VAL A 147 -4.94 1.83 8.20
C VAL A 147 -5.78 2.18 6.97
N ASP A 148 -5.98 3.46 6.74
CA ASP A 148 -6.67 3.95 5.55
C ASP A 148 -5.66 4.19 4.43
N LEU A 149 -5.70 3.35 3.41
CA LEU A 149 -4.81 3.40 2.25
C LEU A 149 -5.54 3.84 0.97
N ASP A 150 -6.67 4.53 1.14
CA ASP A 150 -7.42 5.13 0.03
C ASP A 150 -7.28 6.66 0.07
N PRO A 151 -6.85 7.33 -1.03
CA PRO A 151 -6.85 8.80 -1.11
C PRO A 151 -8.22 9.44 -0.86
N GLN A 152 -9.32 8.71 -1.02
CA GLN A 152 -10.67 9.18 -0.70
C GLN A 152 -10.93 9.30 0.81
N SER A 153 -10.10 8.66 1.66
CA SER A 153 -10.10 8.79 3.12
C SER A 153 -11.44 8.43 3.79
N ASN A 154 -12.19 7.51 3.21
CA ASN A 154 -13.52 7.15 3.69
C ASN A 154 -13.48 6.47 5.07
N LEU A 155 -12.49 5.59 5.31
CA LEU A 155 -12.30 4.94 6.60
C LEU A 155 -11.92 5.97 7.68
N SER A 156 -11.05 6.91 7.33
CA SER A 156 -10.62 7.99 8.24
C SER A 156 -11.79 8.85 8.68
N GLN A 157 -12.62 9.27 7.74
CA GLN A 157 -13.81 10.07 8.01
C GLN A 157 -14.84 9.32 8.85
N ALA A 158 -15.00 8.01 8.60
CA ALA A 158 -15.95 7.18 9.32
C ALA A 158 -15.48 6.93 10.76
N LEU A 159 -14.20 6.64 11.02
CA LEU A 159 -13.70 6.33 12.36
C LEU A 159 -13.44 7.57 13.21
N MET A 160 -13.00 8.67 12.63
CA MET A 160 -12.76 9.92 13.37
C MET A 160 -14.02 10.79 13.51
N GLY A 161 -14.98 10.59 12.63
CA GLY A 161 -16.06 11.54 12.39
C GLY A 161 -15.61 12.75 11.56
N PRO A 162 -16.50 13.32 10.73
CA PRO A 162 -16.14 14.39 9.77
C PRO A 162 -15.52 15.63 10.40
N ARG A 163 -16.00 16.02 11.59
CA ARG A 163 -15.50 17.23 12.29
C ARG A 163 -14.07 17.06 12.77
N ASP A 164 -13.76 15.94 13.42
CA ASP A 164 -12.43 15.69 13.97
C ASP A 164 -11.42 15.36 12.85
N TYR A 165 -11.87 14.73 11.76
CA TYR A 165 -11.06 14.54 10.56
C TYR A 165 -10.66 15.89 9.93
N VAL A 166 -11.59 16.82 9.72
CA VAL A 166 -11.28 18.17 9.20
C VAL A 166 -10.34 18.92 10.15
N LYS A 167 -10.55 18.83 11.47
CA LYS A 167 -9.68 19.45 12.47
C LYS A 167 -8.26 18.84 12.43
N HIS A 168 -8.14 17.51 12.23
CA HIS A 168 -6.86 16.83 12.09
C HIS A 168 -6.08 17.38 10.89
N LEU A 169 -6.73 17.53 9.74
CA LEU A 169 -6.12 18.07 8.52
C LEU A 169 -5.76 19.56 8.68
N ALA A 170 -6.64 20.37 9.24
CA ALA A 170 -6.39 21.79 9.48
C ALA A 170 -5.20 22.01 10.45
N GLY A 171 -5.04 21.11 11.43
CA GLY A 171 -3.89 21.07 12.34
C GLY A 171 -2.62 20.54 11.72
N LYS A 172 -2.60 20.24 10.41
CA LYS A 172 -1.46 19.66 9.67
C LYS A 172 -0.87 18.41 10.33
N LYS A 173 -1.70 17.64 11.01
CA LYS A 173 -1.27 16.42 11.67
C LYS A 173 -0.86 15.36 10.64
N PRO A 174 0.12 14.50 10.96
CA PRO A 174 0.57 13.45 10.07
C PRO A 174 -0.55 12.48 9.69
N THR A 175 -0.43 11.89 8.50
CA THR A 175 -1.32 10.87 7.93
C THR A 175 -0.47 9.79 7.26
N VAL A 176 -1.07 8.77 6.68
CA VAL A 176 -0.37 7.74 5.92
C VAL A 176 0.55 8.31 4.81
N VAL A 177 0.29 9.54 4.34
CA VAL A 177 1.15 10.23 3.35
C VAL A 177 2.58 10.35 3.85
N GLN A 178 2.79 10.66 5.13
CA GLN A 178 4.13 10.80 5.71
C GLN A 178 4.89 9.46 5.74
N ILE A 179 4.20 8.33 5.80
CA ILE A 179 4.82 7.00 5.66
C ILE A 179 5.43 6.84 4.27
N PHE A 180 4.74 7.32 3.23
CA PHE A 180 5.23 7.26 1.85
C PHE A 180 6.26 8.33 1.51
N ASP A 181 6.29 9.43 2.26
CA ASP A 181 7.30 10.50 2.10
C ASP A 181 8.56 10.25 2.95
N GLU A 182 8.51 9.36 3.95
CA GLU A 182 9.56 9.02 4.94
C GLU A 182 10.03 10.17 5.84
N TYR A 183 9.55 11.39 5.61
CA TYR A 183 10.00 12.57 6.33
C TYR A 183 8.82 13.37 6.89
N VAL A 184 9.01 13.90 8.09
CA VAL A 184 8.12 14.91 8.65
C VAL A 184 8.71 16.29 8.31
N PRO A 185 7.94 17.18 7.67
CA PRO A 185 8.38 18.55 7.49
C PRO A 185 8.63 19.19 8.87
N THR A 186 9.81 19.68 9.12
CA THR A 186 10.08 20.48 10.32
C THR A 186 9.76 21.94 10.04
N ASP A 187 8.96 22.58 10.92
CA ASP A 187 8.63 24.01 10.83
C ASP A 187 9.81 24.93 11.13
N SER A 188 10.97 24.40 11.47
CA SER A 188 12.14 25.18 11.82
C SER A 188 13.01 25.49 10.60
N ARG A 189 13.37 26.75 10.44
CA ARG A 189 14.23 27.29 9.36
C ARG A 189 15.63 26.68 9.27
N SER A 190 15.98 25.71 10.11
CA SER A 190 17.30 25.08 10.19
C SER A 190 17.28 23.57 10.47
N GLY A 191 16.11 22.90 10.48
CA GLY A 191 16.01 21.48 10.81
C GLY A 191 16.26 20.57 9.59
N SER A 192 17.21 19.64 9.70
CA SER A 192 17.31 18.51 8.77
C SER A 192 16.01 17.69 8.83
N PRO A 193 15.52 17.15 7.69
CA PRO A 193 14.38 16.22 7.70
C PRO A 193 14.68 15.08 8.65
N ARG A 194 13.76 14.81 9.61
CA ARG A 194 13.91 13.66 10.50
C ARG A 194 13.11 12.48 9.99
N LEU A 195 13.59 11.28 10.30
CA LEU A 195 12.86 10.06 10.01
C LEU A 195 11.52 10.06 10.75
N LEU A 196 10.49 9.53 10.09
CA LEU A 196 9.16 9.40 10.64
C LEU A 196 9.15 8.34 11.77
N ASP A 197 8.66 8.73 12.95
CA ASP A 197 8.18 7.78 13.94
C ASP A 197 6.70 7.48 13.63
N ILE A 198 6.38 6.22 13.34
CA ILE A 198 5.01 5.83 12.98
C ILE A 198 4.01 6.19 14.09
N THR A 199 4.44 6.24 15.35
CA THR A 199 3.53 6.58 16.47
C THR A 199 2.95 7.99 16.36
N GLU A 200 3.62 8.89 15.63
CA GLU A 200 3.13 10.24 15.37
C GLU A 200 1.97 10.28 14.36
N VAL A 201 1.90 9.26 13.50
CA VAL A 201 0.84 9.12 12.50
C VAL A 201 -0.40 8.46 13.10
N VAL A 202 -0.23 7.68 14.18
CA VAL A 202 -1.32 6.94 14.80
C VAL A 202 -2.22 7.85 15.63
N VAL A 203 -3.49 7.88 15.25
CA VAL A 203 -4.56 8.51 16.05
C VAL A 203 -5.10 7.49 17.02
N LYS A 204 -4.90 7.75 18.32
CA LYS A 204 -5.31 6.87 19.39
C LYS A 204 -6.80 6.95 19.68
N GLY A 205 -7.42 5.80 20.00
CA GLY A 205 -8.82 5.73 20.41
C GLY A 205 -9.80 6.16 19.32
N ALA A 206 -9.48 5.91 18.03
CA ALA A 206 -10.37 6.17 16.93
C ALA A 206 -11.57 5.20 16.96
N GLY A 207 -12.74 5.69 16.53
CA GLY A 207 -13.97 4.87 16.53
C GLY A 207 -14.71 4.91 17.87
N HIS A 208 -15.90 5.49 17.84
CA HIS A 208 -16.77 5.53 19.00
C HIS A 208 -17.21 4.10 19.40
N GLY A 209 -17.16 3.80 20.68
CA GLY A 209 -17.56 2.49 21.20
C GLY A 209 -16.51 1.39 21.17
N ALA A 210 -15.29 1.69 20.75
CA ALA A 210 -14.17 0.74 20.73
C ALA A 210 -13.40 0.65 22.07
N ASN A 211 -13.82 1.39 23.09
CA ASN A 211 -13.21 1.40 24.45
C ASN A 211 -11.70 1.61 24.45
N GLY A 212 -11.17 2.42 23.52
CA GLY A 212 -9.74 2.66 23.37
C GLY A 212 -8.94 1.52 22.71
N MET A 213 -9.60 0.47 22.22
CA MET A 213 -8.97 -0.68 21.60
C MET A 213 -8.78 -0.53 20.07
N LEU A 214 -9.23 0.58 19.49
CA LEU A 214 -9.10 0.85 18.06
C LEU A 214 -8.34 2.16 17.84
N ASP A 215 -7.20 2.05 17.16
CA ASP A 215 -6.39 3.15 16.68
C ASP A 215 -6.47 3.26 15.15
N LEU A 216 -6.09 4.40 14.61
CA LEU A 216 -6.17 4.67 13.17
C LEU A 216 -4.90 5.33 12.64
N ILE A 217 -4.40 4.87 11.50
CA ILE A 217 -3.53 5.65 10.61
C ILE A 217 -4.43 6.27 9.55
N PRO A 218 -4.68 7.59 9.61
CA PRO A 218 -5.63 8.23 8.70
C PRO A 218 -5.00 8.53 7.34
N SER A 219 -5.83 8.59 6.31
CA SER A 219 -5.49 9.01 4.95
C SER A 219 -5.87 10.46 4.67
N ARG A 220 -5.47 10.94 3.51
CA ARG A 220 -5.91 12.20 2.90
C ARG A 220 -5.66 12.22 1.40
N LEU A 221 -6.31 13.15 0.68
CA LEU A 221 -6.28 13.22 -0.77
C LEU A 221 -4.87 13.25 -1.37
N GLU A 222 -3.91 13.87 -0.67
CA GLU A 222 -2.52 13.97 -1.13
C GLU A 222 -1.80 12.63 -1.23
N LEU A 223 -2.34 11.55 -0.67
CA LEU A 223 -1.86 10.19 -0.91
C LEU A 223 -1.84 9.85 -2.41
N SER A 224 -2.73 10.46 -3.20
CA SER A 224 -2.73 10.34 -4.67
C SER A 224 -1.41 10.78 -5.32
N ARG A 225 -0.59 11.60 -4.66
CA ARG A 225 0.74 11.99 -5.16
C ARG A 225 1.71 10.81 -5.19
N THR A 226 1.53 9.84 -4.31
CA THR A 226 2.32 8.60 -4.30
C THR A 226 2.15 7.81 -5.60
N LEU A 227 0.96 7.85 -6.21
CA LEU A 227 0.68 7.23 -7.51
C LEU A 227 1.46 7.87 -8.67
N LYS A 228 1.82 9.16 -8.54
CA LYS A 228 2.60 9.89 -9.57
C LYS A 228 4.10 9.62 -9.49
N ASN A 229 4.59 9.20 -8.32
CA ASN A 229 5.99 8.86 -8.07
C ASN A 229 6.07 7.55 -7.28
N PRO A 230 5.80 6.40 -7.91
CA PRO A 230 5.63 5.13 -7.20
C PRO A 230 6.94 4.46 -6.78
N THR A 231 8.05 4.73 -7.48
CA THR A 231 9.31 4.00 -7.36
C THR A 231 9.84 3.98 -5.91
N GLY A 232 10.11 2.78 -5.40
CA GLY A 232 10.71 2.54 -4.09
C GLY A 232 9.77 2.83 -2.92
N LYS A 233 8.45 2.83 -3.15
CA LYS A 233 7.45 3.11 -2.11
C LYS A 233 6.64 1.88 -1.68
N GLU A 234 6.74 0.80 -2.42
CA GLU A 234 5.99 -0.43 -2.23
C GLU A 234 6.22 -1.07 -0.84
N ARG A 235 7.42 -0.97 -0.29
CA ARG A 235 7.78 -1.55 1.03
C ARG A 235 7.64 -0.60 2.22
N ARG A 236 7.29 0.68 1.99
CA ARG A 236 7.28 1.69 3.05
C ARG A 236 6.23 1.45 4.12
N LEU A 237 5.04 1.02 3.72
CA LEU A 237 3.98 0.69 4.68
C LEU A 237 4.41 -0.49 5.57
N ALA A 238 4.93 -1.57 4.97
CA ALA A 238 5.41 -2.73 5.71
C ALA A 238 6.49 -2.35 6.73
N LYS A 239 7.49 -1.56 6.31
CA LYS A 239 8.58 -1.06 7.18
C LYS A 239 8.04 -0.20 8.32
N ALA A 240 7.06 0.66 8.05
CA ALA A 240 6.45 1.48 9.10
C ALA A 240 5.66 0.63 10.09
N LEU A 241 4.83 -0.31 9.61
CA LEU A 241 4.03 -1.17 10.47
C LEU A 241 4.88 -2.12 11.33
N ALA A 242 6.07 -2.52 10.87
CA ALA A 242 7.00 -3.32 11.65
C ALA A 242 7.38 -2.65 12.99
N GLN A 243 7.44 -1.30 13.05
CA GLN A 243 7.75 -0.56 14.28
C GLN A 243 6.67 -0.64 15.36
N VAL A 244 5.46 -1.05 14.99
CA VAL A 244 4.31 -1.14 15.91
C VAL A 244 3.74 -2.56 16.01
N ARG A 245 4.31 -3.53 15.31
CA ARG A 245 4.00 -4.95 15.53
C ARG A 245 4.22 -5.28 17.00
N GLY A 246 3.42 -6.18 17.56
CA GLY A 246 3.41 -6.48 18.99
C GLY A 246 2.63 -5.51 19.88
N LYS A 247 2.38 -4.27 19.40
CA LYS A 247 1.45 -3.35 20.11
C LYS A 247 -0.02 -3.62 19.77
N TYR A 248 -0.26 -4.30 18.64
CA TYR A 248 -1.59 -4.64 18.12
C TYR A 248 -1.73 -6.13 17.91
N ASP A 249 -2.92 -6.65 18.12
CA ASP A 249 -3.26 -8.04 17.84
C ASP A 249 -3.73 -8.18 16.38
N LEU A 250 -4.37 -7.13 15.85
CA LEU A 250 -4.84 -7.06 14.48
C LEU A 250 -4.56 -5.70 13.84
N ILE A 251 -4.03 -5.70 12.61
CA ILE A 251 -3.93 -4.52 11.75
C ILE A 251 -4.80 -4.76 10.52
N ILE A 252 -5.71 -3.84 10.23
CA ILE A 252 -6.60 -3.90 9.07
C ILE A 252 -6.27 -2.76 8.12
N VAL A 253 -6.00 -3.09 6.86
CA VAL A 253 -5.68 -2.11 5.81
C VAL A 253 -6.85 -2.01 4.83
N ASP A 254 -7.47 -0.83 4.74
CA ASP A 254 -8.48 -0.50 3.74
C ASP A 254 -7.81 0.03 2.48
N CYS A 255 -7.94 -0.67 1.36
CA CYS A 255 -7.23 -0.36 0.12
C CYS A 255 -8.10 0.38 -0.90
N ALA A 256 -7.47 1.28 -1.67
CA ALA A 256 -8.10 1.91 -2.82
C ALA A 256 -8.51 0.87 -3.89
N PRO A 257 -9.53 1.18 -4.73
CA PRO A 257 -9.98 0.27 -5.79
C PRO A 257 -9.10 0.38 -7.05
N THR A 258 -7.79 0.29 -6.90
CA THR A 258 -6.83 0.44 -8.00
C THR A 258 -5.71 -0.57 -7.89
N GLU A 259 -5.19 -1.02 -9.03
CA GLU A 259 -3.91 -1.69 -9.08
C GLU A 259 -2.81 -0.63 -9.18
N SER A 260 -1.99 -0.53 -8.16
CA SER A 260 -1.03 0.56 -8.03
C SER A 260 -0.01 0.26 -6.93
N VAL A 261 1.01 1.09 -6.80
CA VAL A 261 1.98 1.01 -5.69
C VAL A 261 1.33 0.99 -4.29
N LEU A 262 0.11 1.50 -4.13
CA LEU A 262 -0.62 1.38 -2.86
C LEU A 262 -1.12 -0.05 -2.63
N THR A 263 -1.51 -0.76 -3.70
CA THR A 263 -1.87 -2.18 -3.63
C THR A 263 -0.64 -3.03 -3.33
N ASP A 264 0.49 -2.74 -3.99
CA ASP A 264 1.77 -3.40 -3.69
C ASP A 264 2.18 -3.16 -2.24
N ALA A 265 2.03 -1.92 -1.75
CA ALA A 265 2.31 -1.59 -0.35
C ALA A 265 1.39 -2.35 0.63
N ALA A 266 0.14 -2.58 0.27
CA ALA A 266 -0.76 -3.43 1.05
C ALA A 266 -0.34 -4.90 1.01
N TYR A 267 0.09 -5.42 -0.14
CA TYR A 267 0.61 -6.78 -0.25
C TYR A 267 1.85 -6.98 0.62
N PHE A 268 2.86 -6.11 0.53
CA PHE A 268 4.05 -6.19 1.38
C PHE A 268 3.76 -6.04 2.88
N ALA A 269 2.71 -5.32 3.24
CA ALA A 269 2.35 -5.11 4.64
C ALA A 269 1.56 -6.28 5.24
N SER A 270 0.91 -7.12 4.43
CA SER A 270 -0.11 -8.06 4.86
C SER A 270 0.31 -9.52 4.75
N ARG A 271 -0.16 -10.32 5.71
CA ARG A 271 -0.14 -11.78 5.63
C ARG A 271 -1.43 -12.29 4.98
N TYR A 272 -2.56 -11.61 5.20
CA TYR A 272 -3.88 -12.05 4.79
C TYR A 272 -4.57 -11.01 3.91
N VAL A 273 -5.31 -11.49 2.90
CA VAL A 273 -6.15 -10.65 2.04
C VAL A 273 -7.58 -11.18 2.09
N ILE A 274 -8.55 -10.32 2.37
CA ILE A 274 -9.97 -10.58 2.13
C ILE A 274 -10.38 -9.85 0.86
N VAL A 275 -11.11 -10.56 0.01
CA VAL A 275 -11.65 -10.01 -1.24
C VAL A 275 -13.16 -9.83 -1.12
N PRO A 276 -13.66 -8.62 -0.83
CA PRO A 276 -15.09 -8.35 -0.85
C PRO A 276 -15.62 -8.41 -2.29
N ILE A 277 -16.69 -9.16 -2.50
CA ILE A 277 -17.29 -9.37 -3.82
C ILE A 277 -18.79 -9.02 -3.76
N LYS A 278 -19.20 -8.15 -4.67
CA LYS A 278 -20.60 -7.93 -4.95
C LYS A 278 -21.02 -8.89 -6.07
N PRO A 279 -22.05 -9.74 -5.87
CA PRO A 279 -22.48 -10.71 -6.88
C PRO A 279 -23.11 -9.99 -8.08
N GLU A 280 -22.27 -9.55 -9.00
CA GLU A 280 -22.62 -8.87 -10.25
C GLU A 280 -21.70 -9.37 -11.36
N PHE A 281 -22.13 -9.34 -12.61
CA PHE A 281 -21.37 -9.77 -13.78
C PHE A 281 -19.91 -9.28 -13.79
N MET A 282 -19.66 -8.04 -13.39
CA MET A 282 -18.31 -7.50 -13.35
C MET A 282 -17.39 -8.15 -12.31
N ALA A 283 -17.91 -8.94 -11.38
CA ALA A 283 -17.08 -9.69 -10.43
C ALA A 283 -16.31 -10.82 -11.11
N THR A 284 -16.86 -11.39 -12.16
CA THR A 284 -16.24 -12.47 -12.95
C THR A 284 -14.99 -12.02 -13.72
N ILE A 285 -14.86 -10.71 -13.98
CA ILE A 285 -13.70 -10.11 -14.64
C ILE A 285 -12.64 -9.68 -13.63
N GLY A 286 -13.08 -9.05 -12.54
CA GLY A 286 -12.16 -8.47 -11.55
C GLY A 286 -11.38 -9.51 -10.73
N LEU A 287 -11.99 -10.67 -10.47
CA LEU A 287 -11.36 -11.70 -9.65
C LEU A 287 -10.17 -12.38 -10.35
N PRO A 288 -10.22 -12.78 -11.62
CA PRO A 288 -9.05 -13.28 -12.35
C PRO A 288 -7.91 -12.27 -12.45
N LEU A 289 -8.21 -10.98 -12.58
CA LEU A 289 -7.18 -9.93 -12.60
C LEU A 289 -6.46 -9.84 -11.24
N LEU A 290 -7.20 -9.88 -10.14
CA LEU A 290 -6.62 -9.92 -8.81
C LEU A 290 -5.79 -11.19 -8.58
N ALA A 291 -6.28 -12.35 -9.05
CA ALA A 291 -5.54 -13.62 -9.00
C ALA A 291 -4.19 -13.51 -9.68
N ARG A 292 -4.18 -12.91 -10.87
CA ARG A 292 -2.96 -12.68 -11.64
C ARG A 292 -2.01 -11.73 -10.92
N SER A 293 -2.50 -10.59 -10.46
CA SER A 293 -1.70 -9.59 -9.73
C SER A 293 -1.02 -10.22 -8.49
N LEU A 294 -1.77 -10.98 -7.69
CA LEU A 294 -1.23 -11.65 -6.51
C LEU A 294 -0.24 -12.77 -6.89
N HIS A 295 -0.49 -13.48 -7.99
CA HIS A 295 0.43 -14.50 -8.47
C HIS A 295 1.75 -13.90 -8.93
N GLU A 296 1.70 -12.81 -9.74
CA GLU A 296 2.89 -12.05 -10.18
C GLU A 296 3.67 -11.53 -8.96
N PHE A 297 2.97 -10.93 -7.99
CA PHE A 297 3.59 -10.47 -6.74
C PHE A 297 4.32 -11.60 -5.98
N ARG A 298 3.72 -12.78 -5.86
CA ARG A 298 4.33 -13.93 -5.18
C ARG A 298 5.56 -14.45 -5.91
N LEU A 299 5.55 -14.48 -7.25
CA LEU A 299 6.70 -14.88 -8.06
C LEU A 299 7.88 -13.93 -7.91
N GLU A 300 7.61 -12.62 -7.79
CA GLU A 300 8.64 -11.60 -7.61
C GLU A 300 9.15 -11.49 -6.18
N ASN A 301 8.40 -12.01 -5.20
CA ASN A 301 8.69 -11.88 -3.77
C ASN A 301 8.49 -13.22 -3.06
N GLU A 302 9.28 -14.23 -3.42
CA GLU A 302 9.18 -15.60 -2.91
C GLU A 302 9.31 -15.72 -1.39
N ASP A 303 10.08 -14.83 -0.75
CA ASP A 303 10.27 -14.78 0.70
C ASP A 303 9.09 -14.15 1.45
N HIS A 304 8.11 -13.55 0.73
CA HIS A 304 6.96 -12.87 1.34
C HIS A 304 5.72 -13.77 1.33
N GLU A 305 5.31 -14.18 2.51
CA GLU A 305 4.10 -14.98 2.66
C GLU A 305 2.84 -14.10 2.67
N ILE A 306 2.03 -14.24 1.64
CA ILE A 306 0.70 -13.60 1.54
C ILE A 306 -0.32 -14.61 1.01
N GLU A 307 -1.52 -14.62 1.57
CA GLU A 307 -2.60 -15.53 1.15
C GLU A 307 -3.95 -14.82 1.10
N ILE A 308 -4.82 -15.27 0.21
CA ILE A 308 -6.23 -14.91 0.23
C ILE A 308 -6.89 -15.72 1.34
N ALA A 309 -7.19 -15.06 2.46
CA ALA A 309 -7.91 -15.65 3.58
C ALA A 309 -9.34 -16.04 3.21
N GLY A 310 -9.94 -15.32 2.27
CA GLY A 310 -11.23 -15.71 1.73
C GLY A 310 -11.91 -14.62 0.89
N LEU A 311 -12.93 -15.08 0.16
CA LEU A 311 -13.83 -14.27 -0.63
C LEU A 311 -15.10 -13.98 0.17
N ALA A 312 -15.46 -12.70 0.34
CA ALA A 312 -16.60 -12.26 1.11
C ALA A 312 -17.72 -11.74 0.20
N PHE A 313 -18.79 -12.49 0.03
CA PHE A 313 -19.96 -11.99 -0.68
C PHE A 313 -20.62 -10.88 0.12
N ASN A 314 -20.66 -9.69 -0.47
CA ASN A 314 -21.22 -8.47 0.10
C ASN A 314 -22.39 -7.97 -0.76
N HIS A 315 -23.30 -7.20 -0.17
CA HIS A 315 -24.52 -6.73 -0.80
C HIS A 315 -25.42 -7.88 -1.31
N SER A 316 -25.32 -9.07 -0.72
CA SER A 316 -26.23 -10.15 -1.05
C SER A 316 -27.67 -9.73 -0.69
N SER A 317 -28.61 -9.89 -1.62
CA SER A 317 -30.02 -9.62 -1.34
C SER A 317 -30.66 -10.80 -0.62
N SER A 318 -31.60 -10.50 0.29
CA SER A 318 -32.40 -11.56 0.94
C SER A 318 -33.40 -12.20 -0.02
N TYR A 319 -33.72 -11.51 -1.12
CA TYR A 319 -34.56 -12.00 -2.22
C TYR A 319 -33.58 -12.33 -3.36
N SER A 320 -33.61 -13.59 -3.76
CA SER A 320 -32.77 -14.19 -4.79
C SER A 320 -32.12 -13.15 -5.70
N ALA A 321 -30.79 -13.09 -5.66
CA ALA A 321 -30.08 -12.51 -6.78
C ALA A 321 -30.75 -13.09 -8.03
N GLY A 322 -31.28 -12.24 -8.92
CA GLY A 322 -31.93 -12.75 -10.14
C GLY A 322 -30.96 -13.69 -10.88
N PRO A 323 -31.38 -14.30 -12.00
CA PRO A 323 -30.54 -15.28 -12.70
C PRO A 323 -29.07 -14.85 -12.89
N GLU A 324 -28.83 -13.56 -13.16
CA GLU A 324 -27.49 -12.98 -13.31
C GLU A 324 -26.67 -13.02 -12.00
N GLY A 325 -27.29 -12.74 -10.88
CA GLY A 325 -26.61 -12.79 -9.58
C GLY A 325 -26.25 -14.22 -9.16
N GLN A 326 -27.12 -15.18 -9.45
CA GLN A 326 -26.85 -16.60 -9.23
C GLN A 326 -25.70 -17.07 -10.11
N GLN A 327 -25.70 -16.73 -11.40
CA GLN A 327 -24.63 -17.04 -12.33
C GLN A 327 -23.29 -16.42 -11.84
N SER A 328 -23.31 -15.17 -11.38
CA SER A 328 -22.11 -14.53 -10.85
C SER A 328 -21.57 -15.22 -9.60
N ILE A 329 -22.42 -15.75 -8.73
CA ILE A 329 -21.99 -16.54 -7.55
C ILE A 329 -21.37 -17.85 -8.00
N GLU A 330 -21.94 -18.54 -9.00
CA GLU A 330 -21.41 -19.78 -9.55
C GLU A 330 -20.05 -19.56 -10.21
N ASP A 331 -19.91 -18.50 -11.00
CA ASP A 331 -18.65 -18.14 -11.66
C ASP A 331 -17.55 -17.84 -10.65
N VAL A 332 -17.83 -17.02 -9.63
CA VAL A 332 -16.91 -16.70 -8.54
C VAL A 332 -16.55 -17.97 -7.76
N THR A 333 -17.51 -18.84 -7.49
CA THR A 333 -17.29 -20.11 -6.79
C THR A 333 -16.38 -21.04 -7.61
N THR A 334 -16.58 -21.06 -8.92
CA THR A 334 -15.75 -21.85 -9.84
C THR A 334 -14.31 -21.32 -9.86
N GLU A 335 -14.15 -20.00 -9.90
CA GLU A 335 -12.81 -19.39 -9.86
C GLU A 335 -12.12 -19.64 -8.52
N ALA A 336 -12.83 -19.49 -7.41
CA ALA A 336 -12.30 -19.79 -6.08
C ALA A 336 -11.79 -21.23 -5.96
N LYS A 337 -12.52 -22.21 -6.52
CA LYS A 337 -12.11 -23.63 -6.53
C LYS A 337 -10.83 -23.87 -7.34
N LYS A 338 -10.61 -23.14 -8.44
CA LYS A 338 -9.37 -23.28 -9.24
C LYS A 338 -8.12 -22.87 -8.45
N HIS A 339 -8.27 -21.95 -7.51
CA HIS A 339 -7.17 -21.38 -6.73
C HIS A 339 -7.14 -21.86 -5.29
N ASP A 340 -8.02 -22.79 -4.91
CA ASP A 340 -8.21 -23.26 -3.53
C ASP A 340 -8.46 -22.12 -2.52
N TRP A 341 -9.27 -21.13 -2.93
CA TRP A 341 -9.62 -20.01 -2.06
C TRP A 341 -10.85 -20.29 -1.25
N HIS A 342 -10.78 -19.98 0.03
CA HIS A 342 -11.91 -20.04 0.92
C HIS A 342 -13.01 -19.06 0.50
N ILE A 343 -14.29 -19.46 0.60
CA ILE A 343 -15.43 -18.56 0.49
C ILE A 343 -16.13 -18.54 1.84
N PHE A 344 -16.23 -17.34 2.43
CA PHE A 344 -16.91 -17.18 3.72
C PHE A 344 -18.37 -17.58 3.62
N GLU A 345 -18.83 -18.44 4.55
CA GLU A 345 -20.20 -18.94 4.59
C GLU A 345 -21.20 -17.82 4.93
N ASN A 346 -20.77 -16.90 5.81
CA ASN A 346 -21.61 -15.81 6.27
C ASN A 346 -21.56 -14.63 5.30
N GLN A 347 -22.54 -14.58 4.40
CA GLN A 347 -22.67 -13.48 3.44
C GLN A 347 -23.15 -12.19 4.11
N ILE A 348 -22.62 -11.05 3.66
CA ILE A 348 -23.00 -9.72 4.14
C ILE A 348 -24.18 -9.19 3.31
N ARG A 349 -25.36 -9.11 3.94
CA ARG A 349 -26.57 -8.62 3.29
C ARG A 349 -26.54 -7.10 3.17
N TYR A 350 -27.13 -6.59 2.07
CA TYR A 350 -27.34 -5.16 1.94
C TYR A 350 -28.22 -4.62 3.09
N SER A 351 -27.74 -3.54 3.72
CA SER A 351 -28.50 -2.81 4.72
C SER A 351 -28.10 -1.35 4.79
N ALA A 352 -29.07 -0.45 4.89
CA ALA A 352 -28.85 0.96 5.15
C ALA A 352 -28.16 1.21 6.51
N SER A 353 -28.19 0.23 7.41
CA SER A 353 -27.52 0.29 8.71
C SER A 353 -26.01 0.48 8.58
N TYR A 354 -25.38 -0.06 7.54
CA TYR A 354 -23.94 0.14 7.30
C TYR A 354 -23.59 1.60 6.95
N ALA A 355 -24.37 2.20 6.05
CA ALA A 355 -24.16 3.61 5.68
C ALA A 355 -24.42 4.53 6.89
N LYS A 356 -25.38 4.19 7.73
CA LYS A 356 -25.68 4.94 8.95
C LYS A 356 -24.59 4.78 9.98
N SER A 357 -24.09 3.57 10.20
CA SER A 357 -22.94 3.27 11.06
C SER A 357 -21.71 4.10 10.65
N ALA A 358 -21.38 4.13 9.36
CA ALA A 358 -20.28 4.95 8.85
C ALA A 358 -20.48 6.45 9.10
N ARG A 359 -21.73 6.95 8.99
CA ARG A 359 -22.06 8.37 9.27
C ARG A 359 -21.98 8.69 10.76
N GLU A 360 -22.40 7.79 11.63
CA GLU A 360 -22.37 7.95 13.08
C GLU A 360 -20.98 7.68 13.67
N GLY A 361 -20.08 7.05 12.91
CA GLY A 361 -18.75 6.66 13.38
C GLY A 361 -18.79 5.58 14.46
N THR A 362 -19.85 4.77 14.50
CA THR A 362 -20.12 3.79 15.55
C THR A 362 -20.14 2.36 15.01
N PRO A 363 -19.86 1.34 15.84
CA PRO A 363 -20.07 -0.03 15.41
C PRO A 363 -21.52 -0.29 15.04
N LEU A 364 -21.75 -1.25 14.15
CA LEU A 364 -23.11 -1.59 13.70
C LEU A 364 -24.06 -1.90 14.86
N SER A 365 -23.55 -2.52 15.93
CA SER A 365 -24.32 -2.84 17.16
C SER A 365 -24.78 -1.62 17.97
N TRP A 366 -24.15 -0.46 17.76
CA TRP A 366 -24.48 0.80 18.44
C TRP A 366 -25.21 1.79 17.54
N THR A 367 -25.31 1.44 16.25
CA THR A 367 -25.98 2.28 15.27
C THR A 367 -27.47 2.33 15.56
N SER A 368 -28.03 3.54 15.59
CA SER A 368 -29.45 3.73 15.87
C SER A 368 -30.33 3.04 14.83
N TYR A 369 -31.30 2.27 15.32
CA TYR A 369 -32.23 1.45 14.49
C TYR A 369 -31.57 0.41 13.59
N ALA A 370 -30.36 -0.05 13.89
CA ALA A 370 -29.77 -1.16 13.17
C ALA A 370 -30.58 -2.45 13.44
N ARG A 371 -30.84 -3.20 12.38
CA ARG A 371 -31.60 -4.45 12.47
C ARG A 371 -30.76 -5.53 13.16
N SER A 372 -31.37 -6.26 14.08
CA SER A 372 -30.70 -7.32 14.85
C SER A 372 -30.15 -8.45 13.98
N ASP A 373 -30.85 -8.82 12.90
CA ASP A 373 -30.41 -9.85 11.96
C ASP A 373 -29.14 -9.42 11.18
N VAL A 374 -29.03 -8.12 10.86
CA VAL A 374 -27.84 -7.55 10.20
C VAL A 374 -26.65 -7.54 11.17
N ILE A 375 -26.87 -7.12 12.41
CA ILE A 375 -25.84 -7.12 13.46
C ILE A 375 -25.31 -8.53 13.70
N GLN A 376 -26.20 -9.50 13.89
CA GLN A 376 -25.82 -10.89 14.14
C GLN A 376 -25.17 -11.54 12.92
N GLY A 377 -25.66 -11.24 11.71
CA GLY A 377 -25.06 -11.72 10.47
C GLY A 377 -23.61 -11.23 10.32
N PHE A 378 -23.38 -9.94 10.57
CA PHE A 378 -22.03 -9.41 10.51
C PHE A 378 -21.12 -9.96 11.62
N ARG A 379 -21.65 -10.17 12.84
CA ARG A 379 -20.89 -10.79 13.93
C ARG A 379 -20.41 -12.20 13.54
N ARG A 380 -21.29 -13.05 12.97
CA ARG A 380 -20.88 -14.38 12.50
C ARG A 380 -19.80 -14.31 11.41
N PHE A 381 -19.95 -13.40 10.45
CA PHE A 381 -18.92 -13.16 9.44
C PHE A 381 -17.59 -12.74 10.07
N ALA A 382 -17.59 -11.79 11.01
CA ALA A 382 -16.39 -11.36 11.68
C ALA A 382 -15.72 -12.49 12.49
N ASP A 383 -16.50 -13.32 13.17
CA ASP A 383 -16.01 -14.49 13.90
C ASP A 383 -15.34 -15.48 12.95
N GLU A 384 -15.98 -15.78 11.82
CA GLU A 384 -15.43 -16.64 10.76
C GLU A 384 -14.11 -16.08 10.19
N VAL A 385 -14.04 -14.77 9.94
CA VAL A 385 -12.79 -14.12 9.50
C VAL A 385 -11.69 -14.29 10.54
N PHE A 386 -11.97 -14.04 11.80
CA PHE A 386 -10.97 -14.13 12.87
C PHE A 386 -10.49 -15.55 13.10
N ASP A 387 -11.39 -16.52 13.02
CA ASP A 387 -11.03 -17.94 13.09
C ASP A 387 -10.15 -18.34 11.87
N GLN A 388 -10.47 -17.88 10.66
CA GLN A 388 -9.72 -18.15 9.43
C GLN A 388 -8.28 -17.62 9.47
N ILE A 389 -8.04 -16.46 10.05
CA ILE A 389 -6.69 -15.88 10.17
C ILE A 389 -5.97 -16.29 11.47
N GLY A 390 -6.55 -17.21 12.23
CA GLY A 390 -5.95 -17.73 13.46
C GLY A 390 -5.83 -16.70 14.58
N LEU A 391 -6.77 -15.74 14.68
CA LEU A 391 -6.89 -14.89 15.86
C LEU A 391 -7.57 -15.70 16.95
N ALA A 392 -6.82 -15.98 18.03
CA ALA A 392 -7.32 -16.74 19.15
C ALA A 392 -8.56 -16.04 19.75
N LYS A 393 -9.58 -16.82 20.10
CA LYS A 393 -10.70 -16.35 20.93
C LYS A 393 -10.13 -15.90 22.26
N VAL A 394 -10.14 -14.58 22.52
CA VAL A 394 -9.90 -14.11 23.88
C VAL A 394 -11.04 -14.65 24.73
N PRO A 395 -10.79 -15.44 25.79
CA PRO A 395 -11.85 -15.89 26.69
C PRO A 395 -12.64 -14.68 27.18
N ALA A 396 -13.97 -14.80 27.16
CA ALA A 396 -14.90 -13.73 27.54
C ALA A 396 -14.72 -13.31 29.00
#